data_05f10b7a30e15a49c7c3fc69379a5064
#
_entry.id   05f10b7a30e15a49c7c3fc69379a5064
#
_cell.length_a   1.000
_cell.length_b   1.000
_cell.length_c   1.000
_cell.angle_alpha   90.00
_cell.angle_beta   90.00
_cell.angle_gamma   90.00
#
_symmetry.space_group_name_H-M   'P 1'
#
loop_
_entity.id
_entity.type
_entity.pdbx_description
1 polymer ?
#
loop_
_entity_poly.entity_id
_entity_poly.type
_entity_poly.pdbx_seq_one_letter_code
_entity_poly.pdbx_strand_id
1 'polypeptide(L)'
;MVNSRNDILKFLSEHLNTVSKPGRYIGGEYNSVLKDGKDLLRVALAFPDVYEVGMSHYGLDILYWLANELDYAYAERTFLPWPDMVQLMEDKGVPLFTLETKTPIYEMDVLGISIEYELSYTNVLKLLELSKIPISCYDRDDDVPIVIGGGPVMYSCEPIAEAFDVIYLGDGEVNFGNMLKIIKETKGMRREERLKELLKLDGMYVPMFYQQQGKKIVPKYDFAPALVRRNILTDLNSVKPPSRKIIPHVESIHDRAVIEISRGCTRGCRFCSAGYIYRPVRERSADNIVSAVNEMISNTGYEELSLLSLSSLDHSQIGEIVEKLLPYARDHMLSISIPSTRVDAFNVKVASNIAEVRKTGLTFAPEAGSQKMRDAINKQITHEDIINTAKKVKSAGWQRLKLYFMVGFPDETEEDIRQIGELIKEVKKVGFFDLTASVNMLIPKPHSAFQFAQLQPPEYMQTVRKILGPYRNFAKIDISDGKKSFIEGILSRGDRKLFSVIEKAYKMGYYDEWGEYFSYEKWENLFSEVDLSSYIGPYEFDNDFPWSHLDSGVDKTFLWQEFQNFKSGIATQDCRNGCTLCGVCMSYGVANVIID
;
A
#
# COMPACT_ATOMS: atom_id res chain seq x y z
N MET A 1 -12.15 -13.74 -33.40
CA MET A 1 -11.97 -13.09 -32.08
C MET A 1 -11.72 -14.18 -31.06
N VAL A 2 -10.70 -14.06 -30.26
CA VAL A 2 -10.36 -15.00 -29.18
C VAL A 2 -11.26 -14.68 -28.00
N ASN A 3 -12.32 -15.45 -27.80
CA ASN A 3 -13.36 -15.09 -26.82
C ASN A 3 -13.69 -16.24 -25.84
N SER A 4 -12.99 -17.35 -25.89
CA SER A 4 -13.25 -18.48 -24.99
C SER A 4 -11.99 -18.93 -24.26
N ARG A 5 -12.17 -19.63 -23.14
CA ARG A 5 -11.08 -20.30 -22.43
C ARG A 5 -10.19 -21.14 -23.37
N ASN A 6 -10.80 -21.88 -24.29
CA ASN A 6 -10.07 -22.74 -25.24
C ASN A 6 -9.21 -21.93 -26.20
N ASP A 7 -9.70 -20.77 -26.64
CA ASP A 7 -8.95 -19.88 -27.50
C ASP A 7 -7.75 -19.25 -26.76
N ILE A 8 -7.91 -18.89 -25.47
CA ILE A 8 -6.81 -18.39 -24.62
C ILE A 8 -5.76 -19.49 -24.41
N LEU A 9 -6.17 -20.74 -24.14
CA LEU A 9 -5.26 -21.86 -24.00
C LEU A 9 -4.47 -22.12 -25.30
N LYS A 10 -5.14 -22.04 -26.44
CA LYS A 10 -4.49 -22.15 -27.76
C LYS A 10 -3.49 -20.99 -27.96
N PHE A 11 -3.90 -19.75 -27.73
CA PHE A 11 -3.03 -18.58 -27.81
C PHE A 11 -1.76 -18.75 -26.96
N LEU A 12 -1.91 -19.17 -25.70
CA LEU A 12 -0.77 -19.41 -24.82
C LEU A 12 0.13 -20.53 -25.35
N SER A 13 -0.43 -21.64 -25.85
CA SER A 13 0.35 -22.74 -26.40
C SER A 13 1.18 -22.35 -27.63
N GLU A 14 0.70 -21.42 -28.43
CA GLU A 14 1.36 -20.95 -29.66
C GLU A 14 2.39 -19.83 -29.41
N HIS A 15 2.17 -18.99 -28.38
CA HIS A 15 2.91 -17.73 -28.25
C HIS A 15 3.65 -17.54 -26.91
N LEU A 16 3.40 -18.38 -25.90
CA LEU A 16 3.97 -18.18 -24.55
C LEU A 16 5.51 -18.13 -24.53
N ASN A 17 6.17 -18.83 -25.42
CA ASN A 17 7.62 -18.87 -25.53
C ASN A 17 8.23 -17.63 -26.23
N THR A 18 7.40 -16.72 -26.75
CA THR A 18 7.84 -15.51 -27.45
C THR A 18 7.87 -14.27 -26.54
N VAL A 19 7.34 -14.39 -25.33
CA VAL A 19 7.27 -13.29 -24.35
C VAL A 19 8.26 -13.46 -23.22
N SER A 20 8.59 -12.35 -22.57
CA SER A 20 9.47 -12.34 -21.39
C SER A 20 8.80 -13.07 -20.22
N LYS A 21 9.58 -13.91 -19.52
CA LYS A 21 9.13 -14.61 -18.31
C LYS A 21 7.77 -15.32 -18.50
N PRO A 22 7.67 -16.35 -19.34
CA PRO A 22 6.42 -17.07 -19.60
C PRO A 22 5.68 -17.55 -18.35
N GLY A 23 6.42 -17.83 -17.27
CA GLY A 23 5.89 -18.26 -15.97
C GLY A 23 4.86 -17.31 -15.36
N ARG A 24 4.82 -16.03 -15.77
CA ARG A 24 3.81 -15.06 -15.34
C ARG A 24 2.38 -15.42 -15.74
N TYR A 25 2.23 -16.24 -16.80
CA TYR A 25 0.97 -16.44 -17.49
C TYR A 25 0.47 -17.90 -17.46
N ILE A 26 1.29 -18.83 -16.94
CA ILE A 26 1.00 -20.27 -16.95
C ILE A 26 -0.15 -20.60 -16.01
N GLY A 27 -0.16 -20.10 -14.76
CA GLY A 27 -1.05 -20.54 -13.69
C GLY A 27 -0.72 -21.96 -13.21
N GLY A 28 -1.56 -22.51 -12.33
CA GLY A 28 -1.35 -23.84 -11.76
C GLY A 28 -0.21 -23.87 -10.73
N GLU A 29 0.07 -22.75 -10.10
CA GLU A 29 1.06 -22.63 -9.03
C GLU A 29 0.67 -23.50 -7.82
N TYR A 30 1.68 -23.98 -7.11
CA TYR A 30 1.45 -24.75 -5.89
C TYR A 30 0.64 -23.94 -4.88
N ASN A 31 -0.34 -24.55 -4.24
CA ASN A 31 -1.33 -23.94 -3.36
C ASN A 31 -2.39 -23.07 -4.07
N SER A 32 -2.41 -22.91 -5.40
CA SER A 32 -3.54 -22.28 -6.06
C SER A 32 -4.82 -23.11 -5.88
N VAL A 33 -5.94 -22.43 -5.67
CA VAL A 33 -7.24 -23.08 -5.46
C VAL A 33 -7.94 -23.31 -6.77
N LEU A 34 -8.46 -24.53 -6.98
CA LEU A 34 -9.38 -24.84 -8.07
C LEU A 34 -10.70 -25.30 -7.45
N LYS A 35 -11.80 -24.68 -7.85
CA LYS A 35 -13.15 -25.04 -7.40
C LYS A 35 -14.02 -25.42 -8.60
N ASP A 36 -14.72 -26.53 -8.46
CA ASP A 36 -15.78 -26.93 -9.37
C ASP A 36 -17.14 -26.57 -8.78
N GLY A 37 -17.98 -25.89 -9.55
CA GLY A 37 -19.33 -25.53 -9.13
C GLY A 37 -20.00 -24.61 -10.16
N LYS A 38 -21.23 -24.98 -10.57
CA LYS A 38 -21.97 -24.21 -11.59
C LYS A 38 -22.55 -22.90 -11.05
N ASP A 39 -22.74 -22.79 -9.73
CA ASP A 39 -23.42 -21.67 -9.07
C ASP A 39 -22.49 -20.80 -8.22
N LEU A 40 -21.18 -20.89 -8.43
CA LEU A 40 -20.21 -20.07 -7.71
C LEU A 40 -20.19 -18.65 -8.25
N LEU A 41 -20.15 -17.67 -7.36
CA LEU A 41 -19.81 -16.29 -7.71
C LEU A 41 -18.33 -16.27 -8.16
N ARG A 42 -18.08 -15.84 -9.39
CA ARG A 42 -16.73 -15.81 -9.97
C ARG A 42 -16.08 -14.43 -9.67
N VAL A 43 -14.97 -14.45 -8.98
CA VAL A 43 -14.27 -13.24 -8.52
C VAL A 43 -12.87 -13.21 -9.12
N ALA A 44 -12.56 -12.21 -9.92
CA ALA A 44 -11.19 -11.92 -10.32
C ALA A 44 -10.58 -10.94 -9.31
N LEU A 45 -9.47 -11.32 -8.68
CA LEU A 45 -8.66 -10.45 -7.83
C LEU A 45 -7.45 -9.99 -8.62
N ALA A 46 -7.38 -8.69 -8.86
CA ALA A 46 -6.39 -8.06 -9.70
C ALA A 46 -5.42 -7.18 -8.91
N PHE A 47 -4.17 -7.17 -9.34
CA PHE A 47 -3.21 -6.15 -8.95
C PHE A 47 -2.72 -5.42 -10.21
N PRO A 48 -2.75 -4.07 -10.25
CA PRO A 48 -2.48 -3.31 -11.47
C PRO A 48 -0.98 -3.11 -11.74
N ASP A 49 -0.21 -4.17 -11.57
CA ASP A 49 1.22 -4.27 -11.88
C ASP A 49 1.52 -5.72 -12.28
N VAL A 50 2.76 -6.00 -12.63
CA VAL A 50 3.21 -7.32 -13.07
C VAL A 50 3.06 -8.39 -11.98
N TYR A 51 3.05 -9.64 -12.44
CA TYR A 51 2.92 -10.83 -11.61
C TYR A 51 3.83 -10.83 -10.37
N GLU A 52 5.13 -10.48 -10.52
CA GLU A 52 6.10 -10.51 -9.42
C GLU A 52 5.76 -9.53 -8.29
N VAL A 53 5.19 -8.38 -8.63
CA VAL A 53 4.74 -7.38 -7.66
C VAL A 53 3.45 -7.85 -7.00
N GLY A 54 2.46 -8.24 -7.80
CA GLY A 54 1.16 -8.70 -7.30
C GLY A 54 1.26 -9.96 -6.43
N MET A 55 2.11 -10.92 -6.79
CA MET A 55 2.36 -12.14 -5.98
C MET A 55 3.09 -11.85 -4.66
N SER A 56 3.66 -10.66 -4.51
CA SER A 56 4.28 -10.20 -3.27
C SER A 56 3.32 -9.46 -2.35
N HIS A 57 2.08 -9.20 -2.80
CA HIS A 57 1.12 -8.36 -2.08
C HIS A 57 0.29 -9.16 -1.07
N TYR A 58 0.58 -8.96 0.22
CA TYR A 58 -0.04 -9.70 1.32
C TYR A 58 -1.56 -9.48 1.45
N GLY A 59 -2.07 -8.28 1.13
CA GLY A 59 -3.50 -7.99 1.13
C GLY A 59 -4.27 -8.81 0.08
N LEU A 60 -3.66 -9.06 -1.08
CA LEU A 60 -4.25 -9.91 -2.11
C LEU A 60 -4.34 -11.37 -1.64
N ASP A 61 -3.30 -11.87 -0.93
CA ASP A 61 -3.32 -13.20 -0.32
C ASP A 61 -4.48 -13.33 0.67
N ILE A 62 -4.70 -12.33 1.53
CA ILE A 62 -5.83 -12.32 2.48
C ILE A 62 -7.16 -12.44 1.74
N LEU A 63 -7.41 -11.58 0.75
CA LEU A 63 -8.68 -11.57 0.01
C LEU A 63 -8.90 -12.85 -0.79
N TYR A 64 -7.84 -13.41 -1.37
CA TYR A 64 -7.89 -14.67 -2.11
C TYR A 64 -8.34 -15.84 -1.22
N TRP A 65 -7.75 -15.95 -0.02
CA TRP A 65 -8.12 -17.00 0.92
C TRP A 65 -9.51 -16.78 1.50
N LEU A 66 -9.86 -15.55 1.91
CA LEU A 66 -11.20 -15.22 2.40
C LEU A 66 -12.30 -15.59 1.41
N ALA A 67 -12.13 -15.23 0.12
CA ALA A 67 -13.11 -15.59 -0.91
C ALA A 67 -13.17 -17.09 -1.17
N ASN A 68 -12.01 -17.77 -1.15
CA ASN A 68 -11.94 -19.19 -1.44
C ASN A 68 -12.33 -20.09 -0.26
N GLU A 69 -12.43 -19.57 0.97
CA GLU A 69 -13.06 -20.28 2.09
C GLU A 69 -14.60 -20.26 2.02
N LEU A 70 -15.20 -19.36 1.23
CA LEU A 70 -16.66 -19.30 1.07
C LEU A 70 -17.17 -20.38 0.12
N ASP A 71 -18.22 -21.09 0.51
CA ASP A 71 -18.81 -22.17 -0.30
C ASP A 71 -19.48 -21.66 -1.59
N TYR A 72 -19.84 -20.38 -1.63
CA TYR A 72 -20.59 -19.76 -2.72
C TYR A 72 -19.74 -18.88 -3.64
N ALA A 73 -18.45 -18.73 -3.39
CA ALA A 73 -17.55 -17.89 -4.19
C ALA A 73 -16.30 -18.67 -4.64
N TYR A 74 -15.74 -18.24 -5.75
CA TYR A 74 -14.46 -18.72 -6.26
C TYR A 74 -13.63 -17.54 -6.75
N ALA A 75 -12.53 -17.28 -6.07
CA ALA A 75 -11.59 -16.23 -6.41
C ALA A 75 -10.41 -16.75 -7.23
N GLU A 76 -10.09 -16.03 -8.26
CA GLU A 76 -8.99 -16.27 -9.19
C GLU A 76 -8.16 -15.01 -9.32
N ARG A 77 -6.86 -15.14 -9.64
CA ARG A 77 -5.93 -14.00 -9.72
C ARG A 77 -5.72 -13.54 -11.16
N THR A 78 -5.47 -12.25 -11.31
CA THR A 78 -4.99 -11.66 -12.56
C THR A 78 -4.05 -10.49 -12.27
N PHE A 79 -3.12 -10.22 -13.17
CA PHE A 79 -2.13 -9.15 -13.06
C PHE A 79 -2.06 -8.41 -14.39
N LEU A 80 -1.60 -7.15 -14.36
CA LEU A 80 -1.33 -6.45 -15.62
C LEU A 80 -0.13 -7.10 -16.32
N PRO A 81 -0.30 -7.61 -17.56
CA PRO A 81 0.79 -8.27 -18.27
C PRO A 81 1.91 -7.29 -18.64
N TRP A 82 3.15 -7.76 -18.72
CA TRP A 82 4.26 -6.97 -19.20
C TRP A 82 4.02 -6.47 -20.63
N PRO A 83 4.60 -5.34 -21.07
CA PRO A 83 4.28 -4.71 -22.36
C PRO A 83 4.39 -5.62 -23.59
N ASP A 84 5.33 -6.57 -23.63
CA ASP A 84 5.44 -7.52 -24.74
C ASP A 84 4.22 -8.44 -24.86
N MET A 85 3.70 -8.92 -23.73
CA MET A 85 2.47 -9.72 -23.70
C MET A 85 1.25 -8.84 -23.98
N VAL A 86 1.21 -7.61 -23.46
CA VAL A 86 0.11 -6.68 -23.78
C VAL A 86 0.01 -6.45 -25.28
N GLN A 87 1.13 -6.12 -25.93
CA GLN A 87 1.17 -5.92 -27.39
C GLN A 87 0.70 -7.16 -28.15
N LEU A 88 1.16 -8.34 -27.72
CA LEU A 88 0.76 -9.59 -28.35
C LEU A 88 -0.74 -9.88 -28.17
N MET A 89 -1.30 -9.61 -26.98
CA MET A 89 -2.74 -9.76 -26.70
C MET A 89 -3.57 -8.81 -27.55
N GLU A 90 -3.14 -7.57 -27.70
CA GLU A 90 -3.81 -6.56 -28.55
C GLU A 90 -3.78 -6.97 -30.02
N ASP A 91 -2.62 -7.36 -30.57
CA ASP A 91 -2.44 -7.81 -31.96
C ASP A 91 -3.31 -9.01 -32.31
N LYS A 92 -3.55 -9.92 -31.33
CA LYS A 92 -4.35 -11.14 -31.51
C LYS A 92 -5.81 -10.97 -31.04
N GLY A 93 -6.17 -9.85 -30.44
CA GLY A 93 -7.51 -9.61 -29.90
C GLY A 93 -7.86 -10.47 -28.69
N VAL A 94 -6.85 -10.89 -27.90
CA VAL A 94 -7.01 -11.73 -26.70
C VAL A 94 -7.33 -10.84 -25.50
N PRO A 95 -8.43 -11.06 -24.77
CA PRO A 95 -8.74 -10.30 -23.55
C PRO A 95 -7.86 -10.74 -22.39
N LEU A 96 -7.78 -9.90 -21.35
CA LEU A 96 -7.17 -10.28 -20.07
C LEU A 96 -7.95 -11.45 -19.45
N PHE A 97 -7.24 -12.36 -18.79
CA PHE A 97 -7.77 -13.60 -18.26
C PHE A 97 -7.22 -13.93 -16.86
N THR A 98 -7.92 -14.80 -16.15
CA THR A 98 -7.50 -15.29 -14.83
C THR A 98 -6.39 -16.34 -14.94
N LEU A 99 -5.54 -16.45 -13.91
CA LEU A 99 -4.43 -17.42 -13.90
C LEU A 99 -4.90 -18.85 -13.62
N GLU A 100 -5.92 -19.06 -12.80
CA GLU A 100 -6.39 -20.39 -12.40
C GLU A 100 -7.08 -21.11 -13.56
N THR A 101 -8.11 -20.51 -14.14
CA THR A 101 -8.94 -21.19 -15.14
C THR A 101 -8.79 -20.66 -16.57
N LYS A 102 -8.03 -19.58 -16.77
CA LYS A 102 -7.95 -18.87 -18.07
C LYS A 102 -9.28 -18.32 -18.55
N THR A 103 -10.15 -17.94 -17.61
CA THR A 103 -11.43 -17.30 -17.93
C THR A 103 -11.20 -15.83 -18.28
N PRO A 104 -11.78 -15.30 -19.38
CA PRO A 104 -11.77 -13.87 -19.65
C PRO A 104 -12.34 -13.06 -18.48
N ILE A 105 -11.73 -11.91 -18.16
CA ILE A 105 -12.17 -11.12 -17.00
C ILE A 105 -13.61 -10.59 -17.18
N TYR A 106 -14.03 -10.25 -18.39
CA TYR A 106 -15.42 -9.80 -18.64
C TYR A 106 -16.48 -10.90 -18.40
N GLU A 107 -16.09 -12.17 -18.26
CA GLU A 107 -16.99 -13.29 -17.91
C GLU A 107 -17.09 -13.51 -16.39
N MET A 108 -16.36 -12.77 -15.59
CA MET A 108 -16.42 -12.83 -14.14
C MET A 108 -17.63 -12.05 -13.61
N ASP A 109 -18.06 -12.32 -12.36
CA ASP A 109 -19.12 -11.56 -11.69
C ASP A 109 -18.56 -10.31 -11.01
N VAL A 110 -17.31 -10.39 -10.57
CA VAL A 110 -16.59 -9.33 -9.82
C VAL A 110 -15.17 -9.21 -10.33
N LEU A 111 -14.71 -7.96 -10.48
CA LEU A 111 -13.30 -7.62 -10.64
C LEU A 111 -12.88 -6.74 -9.45
N GLY A 112 -12.13 -7.31 -8.51
CA GLY A 112 -11.54 -6.57 -7.37
C GLY A 112 -10.11 -6.15 -7.69
N ILE A 113 -9.79 -4.87 -7.57
CA ILE A 113 -8.48 -4.30 -7.87
C ILE A 113 -7.89 -3.68 -6.59
N SER A 114 -6.74 -4.19 -6.14
CA SER A 114 -6.00 -3.61 -5.01
C SER A 114 -5.02 -2.56 -5.51
N ILE A 115 -5.09 -1.33 -4.96
CA ILE A 115 -4.28 -0.19 -5.40
C ILE A 115 -3.50 0.37 -4.21
N GLU A 116 -2.17 0.31 -4.33
CA GLU A 116 -1.25 0.72 -3.27
C GLU A 116 -0.53 2.05 -3.59
N TYR A 117 -0.58 2.50 -4.84
CA TYR A 117 0.23 3.60 -5.34
C TYR A 117 -0.47 4.38 -6.45
N GLU A 118 -0.47 5.71 -6.38
CA GLU A 118 -1.22 6.57 -7.31
C GLU A 118 -0.66 6.54 -8.75
N LEU A 119 0.64 6.30 -8.94
CA LEU A 119 1.19 6.19 -10.29
C LEU A 119 0.74 4.92 -11.03
N SER A 120 0.08 3.98 -10.35
CA SER A 120 -0.56 2.83 -10.99
C SER A 120 -1.96 3.12 -11.56
N TYR A 121 -2.47 4.36 -11.48
CA TYR A 121 -3.77 4.70 -12.03
C TYR A 121 -3.87 4.47 -13.54
N THR A 122 -2.83 4.76 -14.30
CA THR A 122 -2.78 4.45 -15.74
C THR A 122 -2.82 2.95 -16.00
N ASN A 123 -2.24 2.13 -15.12
CA ASN A 123 -2.29 0.68 -15.17
C ASN A 123 -3.70 0.13 -14.91
N VAL A 124 -4.44 0.75 -13.98
CA VAL A 124 -5.86 0.40 -13.72
C VAL A 124 -6.68 0.56 -14.99
N LEU A 125 -6.53 1.68 -15.69
CA LEU A 125 -7.27 1.92 -16.94
C LEU A 125 -6.87 0.93 -18.03
N LYS A 126 -5.58 0.60 -18.14
CA LYS A 126 -5.08 -0.41 -19.09
C LYS A 126 -5.60 -1.82 -18.76
N LEU A 127 -5.67 -2.17 -17.49
CA LEU A 127 -6.24 -3.45 -17.04
C LEU A 127 -7.72 -3.57 -17.42
N LEU A 128 -8.51 -2.51 -17.22
CA LEU A 128 -9.93 -2.45 -17.63
C LEU A 128 -10.09 -2.59 -19.15
N GLU A 129 -9.28 -1.87 -19.93
CA GLU A 129 -9.29 -1.95 -21.39
C GLU A 129 -8.99 -3.36 -21.90
N LEU A 130 -7.91 -3.98 -21.40
CA LEU A 130 -7.56 -5.37 -21.74
C LEU A 130 -8.63 -6.37 -21.31
N SER A 131 -9.32 -6.09 -20.21
CA SER A 131 -10.43 -6.89 -19.71
C SER A 131 -11.72 -6.72 -20.55
N LYS A 132 -11.74 -5.83 -21.54
CA LYS A 132 -12.94 -5.46 -22.31
C LYS A 132 -14.07 -4.91 -21.43
N ILE A 133 -13.73 -4.26 -20.33
CA ILE A 133 -14.65 -3.60 -19.41
C ILE A 133 -14.58 -2.10 -19.69
N PRO A 134 -15.72 -1.39 -19.86
CA PRO A 134 -15.71 0.06 -20.02
C PRO A 134 -14.97 0.75 -18.87
N ILE A 135 -14.11 1.73 -19.20
CA ILE A 135 -13.26 2.42 -18.22
C ILE A 135 -14.12 3.20 -17.23
N SER A 136 -15.07 3.99 -17.72
CA SER A 136 -16.00 4.73 -16.86
C SER A 136 -17.11 3.82 -16.34
N CYS A 137 -17.40 3.89 -15.04
CA CYS A 137 -18.52 3.17 -14.43
C CYS A 137 -19.89 3.62 -14.98
N TYR A 138 -19.97 4.80 -15.58
CA TYR A 138 -21.20 5.31 -16.19
C TYR A 138 -21.54 4.63 -17.53
N ASP A 139 -20.56 3.99 -18.17
CA ASP A 139 -20.71 3.33 -19.48
C ASP A 139 -20.94 1.81 -19.34
N ARG A 140 -21.05 1.29 -18.10
CA ARG A 140 -21.23 -0.14 -17.82
C ARG A 140 -22.69 -0.51 -17.73
N ASP A 141 -23.06 -1.56 -18.43
CA ASP A 141 -24.39 -2.20 -18.36
C ASP A 141 -24.49 -3.28 -17.27
N ASP A 142 -25.60 -3.99 -17.22
CA ASP A 142 -25.90 -5.00 -16.19
C ASP A 142 -25.08 -6.28 -16.33
N ASP A 143 -24.55 -6.58 -17.53
CA ASP A 143 -23.84 -7.82 -17.86
C ASP A 143 -22.32 -7.73 -17.56
N VAL A 144 -21.79 -6.53 -17.33
CA VAL A 144 -20.39 -6.30 -17.02
C VAL A 144 -20.10 -6.62 -15.54
N PRO A 145 -18.93 -7.20 -15.19
CA PRO A 145 -18.54 -7.43 -13.80
C PRO A 145 -18.69 -6.18 -12.92
N ILE A 146 -19.03 -6.34 -11.65
CA ILE A 146 -18.91 -5.24 -10.68
C ILE A 146 -17.43 -5.00 -10.40
N VAL A 147 -16.95 -3.79 -10.71
CA VAL A 147 -15.55 -3.39 -10.53
C VAL A 147 -15.39 -2.73 -9.17
N ILE A 148 -14.55 -3.32 -8.32
CA ILE A 148 -14.33 -2.90 -6.93
C ILE A 148 -12.89 -2.45 -6.76
N GLY A 149 -12.68 -1.24 -6.23
CA GLY A 149 -11.38 -0.73 -5.82
C GLY A 149 -11.15 -0.90 -4.33
N GLY A 150 -9.95 -1.28 -3.92
CA GLY A 150 -9.52 -1.34 -2.52
C GLY A 150 -8.06 -0.96 -2.35
N GLY A 151 -7.60 -0.82 -1.11
CA GLY A 151 -6.23 -0.45 -0.78
C GLY A 151 -6.09 0.94 -0.15
N PRO A 152 -4.92 1.29 0.38
CA PRO A 152 -4.72 2.52 1.15
C PRO A 152 -4.90 3.81 0.34
N VAL A 153 -4.65 3.76 -0.97
CA VAL A 153 -4.81 4.91 -1.87
C VAL A 153 -6.28 5.30 -2.03
N MET A 154 -7.20 4.36 -1.77
CA MET A 154 -8.63 4.60 -1.92
C MET A 154 -9.22 5.59 -0.91
N TYR A 155 -8.49 5.97 0.13
CA TYR A 155 -8.88 7.08 1.02
C TYR A 155 -8.76 8.47 0.36
N SER A 156 -8.19 8.54 -0.85
CA SER A 156 -8.12 9.77 -1.66
C SER A 156 -8.36 9.45 -3.15
N CYS A 157 -9.35 8.62 -3.42
CA CYS A 157 -9.59 7.98 -4.71
C CYS A 157 -10.20 8.87 -5.80
N GLU A 158 -10.60 10.10 -5.50
CA GLU A 158 -11.41 10.89 -6.45
C GLU A 158 -10.81 11.04 -7.85
N PRO A 159 -9.48 11.14 -8.05
CA PRO A 159 -8.89 11.18 -9.38
C PRO A 159 -9.17 9.94 -10.23
N ILE A 160 -9.40 8.79 -9.61
CA ILE A 160 -9.63 7.50 -10.29
C ILE A 160 -11.00 6.89 -9.96
N ALA A 161 -11.81 7.55 -9.14
CA ALA A 161 -13.07 6.99 -8.62
C ALA A 161 -14.04 6.55 -9.74
N GLU A 162 -14.06 7.26 -10.87
CA GLU A 162 -14.93 6.94 -12.01
C GLU A 162 -14.61 5.59 -12.66
N ALA A 163 -13.39 5.05 -12.44
CA ALA A 163 -13.02 3.71 -12.90
C ALA A 163 -13.68 2.58 -12.10
N PHE A 164 -14.36 2.86 -10.98
CA PHE A 164 -14.92 1.86 -10.07
C PHE A 164 -16.42 2.00 -9.89
N ASP A 165 -17.10 0.87 -9.79
CA ASP A 165 -18.51 0.82 -9.37
C ASP A 165 -18.62 1.01 -7.85
N VAL A 166 -17.70 0.37 -7.12
CA VAL A 166 -17.63 0.42 -5.65
C VAL A 166 -16.17 0.59 -5.24
N ILE A 167 -15.93 1.41 -4.23
CA ILE A 167 -14.66 1.51 -3.55
C ILE A 167 -14.87 1.03 -2.11
N TYR A 168 -14.06 0.04 -1.70
CA TYR A 168 -14.07 -0.54 -0.37
C TYR A 168 -13.06 0.17 0.52
N LEU A 169 -13.52 0.71 1.65
CA LEU A 169 -12.67 1.39 2.63
C LEU A 169 -12.49 0.56 3.90
N GLY A 170 -11.25 0.37 4.32
CA GLY A 170 -10.89 -0.29 5.56
C GLY A 170 -10.42 -1.73 5.42
N ASP A 171 -10.52 -2.47 6.52
CA ASP A 171 -10.02 -3.84 6.62
C ASP A 171 -10.95 -4.80 5.86
N GLY A 172 -10.42 -5.47 4.83
CA GLY A 172 -11.19 -6.33 3.93
C GLY A 172 -11.90 -7.47 4.67
N GLU A 173 -11.29 -8.00 5.71
CA GLU A 173 -11.80 -9.13 6.49
C GLU A 173 -13.18 -8.89 7.11
N VAL A 174 -13.59 -7.62 7.29
CA VAL A 174 -14.84 -7.30 7.99
C VAL A 174 -16.07 -7.56 7.10
N ASN A 175 -16.11 -7.00 5.91
CA ASN A 175 -17.31 -7.03 5.05
C ASN A 175 -17.10 -7.66 3.68
N PHE A 176 -15.91 -8.14 3.34
CA PHE A 176 -15.64 -8.70 2.00
C PHE A 176 -16.57 -9.88 1.66
N GLY A 177 -16.73 -10.84 2.58
CA GLY A 177 -17.66 -11.94 2.40
C GLY A 177 -19.12 -11.48 2.26
N ASN A 178 -19.59 -10.57 3.11
CA ASN A 178 -20.93 -10.00 3.01
C ASN A 178 -21.18 -9.28 1.68
N MET A 179 -20.20 -8.52 1.21
CA MET A 179 -20.22 -7.85 -0.09
C MET A 179 -20.37 -8.87 -1.23
N LEU A 180 -19.57 -9.92 -1.25
CA LEU A 180 -19.68 -11.00 -2.25
C LEU A 180 -21.03 -11.70 -2.19
N LYS A 181 -21.58 -11.91 -0.99
CA LYS A 181 -22.92 -12.50 -0.80
C LYS A 181 -24.00 -11.62 -1.42
N ILE A 182 -23.99 -10.31 -1.16
CA ILE A 182 -24.95 -9.36 -1.74
C ILE A 182 -24.84 -9.38 -3.26
N ILE A 183 -23.63 -9.35 -3.81
CA ILE A 183 -23.43 -9.38 -5.28
C ILE A 183 -24.01 -10.65 -5.89
N LYS A 184 -23.86 -11.80 -5.22
CA LYS A 184 -24.45 -13.07 -5.66
C LYS A 184 -25.97 -13.05 -5.62
N GLU A 185 -26.55 -12.61 -4.49
CA GLU A 185 -27.99 -12.58 -4.26
C GLU A 185 -28.72 -11.59 -5.19
N THR A 186 -28.05 -10.54 -5.62
CA THR A 186 -28.58 -9.51 -6.52
C THR A 186 -28.27 -9.77 -8.00
N LYS A 187 -27.65 -10.91 -8.34
CA LYS A 187 -27.36 -11.28 -9.73
C LYS A 187 -28.64 -11.30 -10.57
N GLY A 188 -28.62 -10.61 -11.71
CA GLY A 188 -29.79 -10.45 -12.58
C GLY A 188 -30.68 -9.23 -12.27
N MET A 189 -30.43 -8.50 -11.19
CA MET A 189 -31.02 -7.18 -10.97
C MET A 189 -30.27 -6.12 -11.78
N ARG A 190 -30.91 -4.97 -12.02
CA ARG A 190 -30.23 -3.84 -12.66
C ARG A 190 -29.01 -3.38 -11.84
N ARG A 191 -27.95 -2.97 -12.52
CA ARG A 191 -26.68 -2.56 -11.90
C ARG A 191 -26.89 -1.53 -10.78
N GLU A 192 -27.67 -0.48 -11.03
CA GLU A 192 -27.95 0.55 -10.02
C GLU A 192 -28.59 0.00 -8.75
N GLU A 193 -29.50 -0.96 -8.87
CA GLU A 193 -30.15 -1.61 -7.72
C GLU A 193 -29.16 -2.47 -6.92
N ARG A 194 -28.30 -3.22 -7.62
CA ARG A 194 -27.22 -4.00 -7.00
C ARG A 194 -26.27 -3.09 -6.20
N LEU A 195 -25.89 -1.95 -6.76
CA LEU A 195 -25.01 -0.98 -6.11
C LEU A 195 -25.66 -0.31 -4.89
N LYS A 196 -26.98 -0.07 -4.92
CA LYS A 196 -27.74 0.41 -3.75
C LYS A 196 -27.75 -0.61 -2.61
N GLU A 197 -27.88 -1.91 -2.91
CA GLU A 197 -27.82 -2.94 -1.88
C GLU A 197 -26.44 -2.97 -1.18
N LEU A 198 -25.35 -2.74 -1.92
CA LEU A 198 -24.00 -2.68 -1.37
C LEU A 198 -23.79 -1.52 -0.39
N LEU A 199 -24.47 -0.38 -0.57
CA LEU A 199 -24.41 0.75 0.36
C LEU A 199 -24.96 0.46 1.75
N LYS A 200 -25.65 -0.67 1.96
CA LYS A 200 -26.10 -1.11 3.28
C LYS A 200 -24.95 -1.58 4.18
N LEU A 201 -23.80 -1.86 3.59
CA LEU A 201 -22.59 -2.23 4.32
C LEU A 201 -21.72 -1.00 4.57
N ASP A 202 -21.14 -0.91 5.77
CA ASP A 202 -20.10 0.08 6.03
C ASP A 202 -18.89 -0.15 5.09
N GLY A 203 -18.17 0.91 4.80
CA GLY A 203 -16.99 0.89 3.94
C GLY A 203 -17.27 0.93 2.45
N MET A 204 -18.52 0.96 2.02
CA MET A 204 -18.88 0.98 0.60
C MET A 204 -19.08 2.41 0.10
N TYR A 205 -18.22 2.85 -0.80
CA TYR A 205 -18.36 4.09 -1.54
C TYR A 205 -18.71 3.77 -3.00
N VAL A 206 -19.85 4.27 -3.48
CA VAL A 206 -20.33 4.08 -4.86
C VAL A 206 -20.24 5.40 -5.61
N PRO A 207 -19.16 5.67 -6.37
CA PRO A 207 -18.85 6.99 -6.93
C PRO A 207 -19.96 7.60 -7.79
N MET A 208 -20.72 6.77 -8.50
CA MET A 208 -21.83 7.25 -9.36
C MET A 208 -22.98 7.91 -8.57
N PHE A 209 -23.13 7.63 -7.28
CA PHE A 209 -24.17 8.23 -6.41
C PHE A 209 -23.73 9.55 -5.78
N TYR A 210 -22.56 10.05 -6.14
CA TYR A 210 -22.00 11.30 -5.63
C TYR A 210 -21.64 12.24 -6.75
N GLN A 211 -21.61 13.53 -6.41
CA GLN A 211 -21.21 14.59 -7.33
C GLN A 211 -20.21 15.54 -6.69
N GLN A 212 -19.40 16.16 -7.51
CA GLN A 212 -18.47 17.18 -7.05
C GLN A 212 -19.16 18.55 -7.01
N GLN A 213 -19.06 19.27 -5.88
CA GLN A 213 -19.48 20.65 -5.67
C GLN A 213 -18.29 21.46 -5.17
N GLY A 214 -17.66 22.25 -6.03
CA GLY A 214 -16.37 22.87 -5.73
C GLY A 214 -15.28 21.80 -5.55
N LYS A 215 -14.73 21.70 -4.34
CA LYS A 215 -13.82 20.61 -3.95
C LYS A 215 -14.49 19.50 -3.14
N LYS A 216 -15.71 19.74 -2.65
CA LYS A 216 -16.46 18.71 -1.90
C LYS A 216 -17.05 17.67 -2.82
N ILE A 217 -17.09 16.44 -2.32
CA ILE A 217 -17.90 15.38 -2.89
C ILE A 217 -19.12 15.19 -1.98
N VAL A 218 -20.29 15.25 -2.58
CA VAL A 218 -21.57 15.19 -1.86
C VAL A 218 -22.49 14.16 -2.51
N PRO A 219 -23.37 13.49 -1.72
CA PRO A 219 -24.31 12.54 -2.28
C PRO A 219 -25.29 13.24 -3.24
N LYS A 220 -25.67 12.55 -4.32
CA LYS A 220 -26.75 12.96 -5.24
C LYS A 220 -28.14 12.56 -4.73
N TYR A 221 -28.19 11.56 -3.84
CA TYR A 221 -29.41 10.90 -3.40
C TYR A 221 -29.40 10.74 -1.87
N ASP A 222 -30.57 10.84 -1.27
CA ASP A 222 -30.73 10.73 0.21
C ASP A 222 -30.34 9.37 0.78
N PHE A 223 -30.34 8.31 -0.05
CA PHE A 223 -29.90 6.98 0.40
C PHE A 223 -28.37 6.81 0.45
N ALA A 224 -27.61 7.71 -0.17
CA ALA A 224 -26.15 7.66 -0.14
C ALA A 224 -25.62 8.41 1.09
N PRO A 225 -24.73 7.82 1.90
CA PRO A 225 -24.25 8.45 3.12
C PRO A 225 -23.37 9.67 2.80
N ALA A 226 -23.55 10.76 3.53
CA ALA A 226 -22.71 11.95 3.38
C ALA A 226 -21.24 11.70 3.81
N LEU A 227 -21.03 10.72 4.69
CA LEU A 227 -19.74 10.29 5.19
C LEU A 227 -19.64 8.77 5.08
N VAL A 228 -18.66 8.28 4.31
CA VAL A 228 -18.42 6.86 4.11
C VAL A 228 -17.44 6.39 5.18
N ARG A 229 -17.94 5.63 6.17
CA ARG A 229 -17.15 5.11 7.28
C ARG A 229 -16.38 3.88 6.86
N ARG A 230 -15.09 3.79 7.21
CA ARG A 230 -14.27 2.61 6.89
C ARG A 230 -14.62 1.41 7.80
N ASN A 231 -14.25 0.22 7.35
CA ASN A 231 -14.28 -0.98 8.17
C ASN A 231 -13.04 -1.11 9.05
N ILE A 232 -13.19 -1.58 10.28
CA ILE A 232 -12.08 -1.84 11.21
C ILE A 232 -12.22 -3.26 11.77
N LEU A 233 -11.24 -4.12 11.50
CA LEU A 233 -11.12 -5.39 12.19
C LEU A 233 -10.59 -5.14 13.60
N THR A 234 -11.41 -5.34 14.61
CA THR A 234 -11.10 -4.97 15.99
C THR A 234 -10.14 -5.95 16.68
N ASP A 235 -10.14 -7.22 16.29
CA ASP A 235 -9.27 -8.26 16.82
C ASP A 235 -8.61 -9.06 15.68
N LEU A 236 -7.30 -8.91 15.52
CA LEU A 236 -6.54 -9.65 14.52
C LEU A 236 -6.50 -11.16 14.79
N ASN A 237 -6.66 -11.59 16.04
CA ASN A 237 -6.66 -13.02 16.38
C ASN A 237 -7.94 -13.73 15.95
N SER A 238 -9.03 -12.98 15.69
CA SER A 238 -10.29 -13.53 15.20
C SER A 238 -10.24 -14.02 13.75
N VAL A 239 -9.22 -13.60 12.98
CA VAL A 239 -9.03 -13.99 11.58
C VAL A 239 -7.69 -14.71 11.43
N LYS A 240 -7.73 -15.92 10.87
CA LYS A 240 -6.52 -16.70 10.58
C LYS A 240 -5.70 -16.00 9.49
N PRO A 241 -4.38 -15.79 9.68
CA PRO A 241 -3.54 -15.29 8.60
C PRO A 241 -3.43 -16.33 7.47
N PRO A 242 -3.20 -15.91 6.21
CA PRO A 242 -2.96 -16.83 5.11
C PRO A 242 -1.80 -17.77 5.43
N SER A 243 -2.07 -19.07 5.52
CA SER A 243 -1.06 -20.09 5.86
C SER A 243 -0.66 -20.98 4.69
N ARG A 244 -1.32 -20.82 3.55
CA ARG A 244 -1.07 -21.57 2.31
C ARG A 244 -0.72 -20.62 1.18
N LYS A 245 0.30 -19.76 1.40
CA LYS A 245 0.73 -18.83 0.35
C LYS A 245 0.98 -19.58 -0.97
N ILE A 246 0.49 -19.00 -2.05
CA ILE A 246 0.72 -19.53 -3.39
C ILE A 246 2.19 -19.33 -3.75
N ILE A 247 2.85 -20.40 -4.22
CA ILE A 247 4.26 -20.38 -4.60
C ILE A 247 4.37 -19.93 -6.05
N PRO A 248 4.99 -18.78 -6.34
CA PRO A 248 5.06 -18.24 -7.69
C PRO A 248 6.00 -19.07 -8.59
N HIS A 249 5.68 -19.14 -9.89
CA HIS A 249 6.55 -19.75 -10.90
C HIS A 249 7.75 -18.88 -11.29
N VAL A 250 7.69 -17.58 -10.98
CA VAL A 250 8.75 -16.60 -11.24
C VAL A 250 9.13 -15.97 -9.91
N GLU A 251 10.42 -15.78 -9.67
CA GLU A 251 10.90 -15.12 -8.47
C GLU A 251 10.16 -13.80 -8.23
N SER A 252 9.44 -13.71 -7.13
CA SER A 252 8.67 -12.53 -6.74
C SER A 252 9.57 -11.48 -6.07
N ILE A 253 9.09 -10.23 -5.95
CA ILE A 253 9.85 -9.14 -5.30
C ILE A 253 10.16 -9.49 -3.84
N HIS A 254 9.22 -10.18 -3.17
CA HIS A 254 9.37 -10.67 -1.80
C HIS A 254 9.13 -12.18 -1.76
N ASP A 255 10.17 -12.95 -2.16
CA ASP A 255 10.12 -14.40 -2.19
C ASP A 255 10.36 -14.99 -0.79
N ARG A 256 9.34 -14.86 0.08
CA ARG A 256 9.38 -15.25 1.48
C ARG A 256 8.00 -15.44 2.09
N ALA A 257 7.97 -16.17 3.21
CA ALA A 257 6.80 -16.21 4.09
C ALA A 257 6.59 -14.83 4.73
N VAL A 258 5.34 -14.39 4.82
CA VAL A 258 4.97 -13.12 5.46
C VAL A 258 3.84 -13.37 6.44
N ILE A 259 4.01 -12.93 7.69
CA ILE A 259 2.96 -12.94 8.72
C ILE A 259 2.79 -11.55 9.28
N GLU A 260 1.57 -11.00 9.20
CA GLU A 260 1.21 -9.75 9.85
C GLU A 260 1.10 -9.96 11.36
N ILE A 261 1.99 -9.33 12.12
CA ILE A 261 2.03 -9.44 13.59
C ILE A 261 1.21 -8.36 14.28
N SER A 262 1.04 -7.21 13.65
CA SER A 262 0.17 -6.14 14.14
C SER A 262 -0.25 -5.21 13.00
N ARG A 263 -1.41 -4.59 13.13
CA ARG A 263 -1.96 -3.59 12.21
C ARG A 263 -2.18 -2.27 12.93
N GLY A 264 -1.87 -1.15 12.26
CA GLY A 264 -1.90 0.17 12.85
C GLY A 264 -0.59 0.56 13.54
N CYS A 265 -0.52 1.80 14.06
CA CYS A 265 0.65 2.34 14.74
C CYS A 265 0.22 3.35 15.81
N THR A 266 0.83 3.27 16.98
CA THR A 266 0.56 4.19 18.11
C THR A 266 1.35 5.50 18.01
N ARG A 267 2.41 5.50 17.21
CA ARG A 267 3.33 6.64 17.05
C ARG A 267 2.64 7.82 16.43
N GLY A 268 2.88 8.91 16.38
CA GLY A 268 2.18 10.07 15.79
C GLY A 268 3.05 10.82 14.79
N CYS A 269 3.83 10.10 13.95
CA CYS A 269 4.63 10.74 12.91
C CYS A 269 3.73 11.55 11.98
N ARG A 270 3.90 12.86 11.89
CA ARG A 270 2.99 13.83 11.26
C ARG A 270 2.85 13.67 9.76
N PHE A 271 3.87 13.10 9.12
CA PHE A 271 3.88 12.85 7.67
C PHE A 271 3.21 11.54 7.25
N CYS A 272 2.99 10.61 8.17
CA CYS A 272 2.66 9.22 7.86
C CYS A 272 1.16 9.00 7.77
N SER A 273 0.57 8.98 6.56
CA SER A 273 -0.86 8.66 6.36
C SER A 273 -1.22 7.27 6.89
N ALA A 274 -0.37 6.25 6.65
CA ALA A 274 -0.58 4.89 7.16
C ALA A 274 -0.68 4.86 8.69
N GLY A 275 0.12 5.68 9.41
CA GLY A 275 0.05 5.81 10.86
C GLY A 275 -1.29 6.35 11.37
N TYR A 276 -2.11 6.95 10.52
CA TYR A 276 -3.43 7.47 10.86
C TYR A 276 -4.56 6.59 10.32
N ILE A 277 -4.54 6.22 9.04
CA ILE A 277 -5.63 5.44 8.42
C ILE A 277 -5.75 4.02 8.94
N TYR A 278 -4.70 3.46 9.55
CA TYR A 278 -4.73 2.12 10.15
C TYR A 278 -4.91 2.10 11.67
N ARG A 279 -5.17 3.25 12.32
CA ARG A 279 -5.53 3.29 13.75
C ARG A 279 -6.84 2.55 14.02
N PRO A 280 -7.02 1.95 15.23
CA PRO A 280 -6.07 1.79 16.32
C PRO A 280 -5.02 0.71 16.04
N VAL A 281 -4.01 0.57 16.91
CA VAL A 281 -3.10 -0.57 16.84
C VAL A 281 -3.81 -1.83 17.33
N ARG A 282 -3.60 -2.94 16.63
CA ARG A 282 -4.13 -4.27 16.99
C ARG A 282 -3.00 -5.27 16.81
N GLU A 283 -2.63 -5.92 17.90
CA GLU A 283 -1.58 -6.93 17.94
C GLU A 283 -2.16 -8.33 17.82
N ARG A 284 -1.43 -9.22 17.16
CA ARG A 284 -1.70 -10.65 17.13
C ARG A 284 -0.86 -11.33 18.21
N SER A 285 -1.44 -12.28 18.95
CA SER A 285 -0.74 -12.96 20.03
C SER A 285 0.45 -13.78 19.53
N ALA A 286 1.47 -13.93 20.38
CA ALA A 286 2.66 -14.71 20.08
C ALA A 286 2.31 -16.15 19.68
N ASP A 287 1.37 -16.81 20.38
CA ASP A 287 0.94 -18.17 20.05
C ASP A 287 0.26 -18.28 18.69
N ASN A 288 -0.58 -17.29 18.35
CA ASN A 288 -1.24 -17.24 17.04
C ASN A 288 -0.21 -17.04 15.92
N ILE A 289 0.77 -16.15 16.12
CA ILE A 289 1.86 -15.92 15.16
C ILE A 289 2.69 -17.19 14.96
N VAL A 290 3.14 -17.83 16.05
CA VAL A 290 3.98 -19.04 15.97
C VAL A 290 3.24 -20.18 15.29
N SER A 291 1.97 -20.39 15.63
CA SER A 291 1.11 -21.39 14.95
C SER A 291 0.99 -21.13 13.45
N ALA A 292 0.74 -19.87 13.07
CA ALA A 292 0.63 -19.49 11.67
C ALA A 292 1.95 -19.64 10.90
N VAL A 293 3.08 -19.31 11.52
CA VAL A 293 4.42 -19.51 10.92
C VAL A 293 4.68 -20.98 10.66
N ASN A 294 4.47 -21.84 11.67
CA ASN A 294 4.68 -23.29 11.52
C ASN A 294 3.83 -23.86 10.37
N GLU A 295 2.56 -23.47 10.31
CA GLU A 295 1.67 -23.92 9.23
C GLU A 295 2.11 -23.39 7.86
N MET A 296 2.47 -22.11 7.77
CA MET A 296 2.91 -21.51 6.52
C MET A 296 4.20 -22.16 6.00
N ILE A 297 5.21 -22.33 6.83
CA ILE A 297 6.48 -22.94 6.42
C ILE A 297 6.25 -24.39 5.99
N SER A 298 5.43 -25.15 6.72
CA SER A 298 5.08 -26.52 6.34
C SER A 298 4.36 -26.62 4.99
N ASN A 299 3.55 -25.61 4.66
CA ASN A 299 2.79 -25.58 3.39
C ASN A 299 3.58 -25.00 2.21
N THR A 300 4.68 -24.29 2.45
CA THR A 300 5.38 -23.50 1.41
C THR A 300 6.84 -23.85 1.23
N GLY A 301 7.51 -24.31 2.29
CA GLY A 301 8.95 -24.58 2.27
C GLY A 301 9.83 -23.32 2.19
N TYR A 302 9.31 -22.13 2.47
CA TYR A 302 10.11 -20.89 2.47
C TYR A 302 11.22 -20.95 3.52
N GLU A 303 12.40 -20.44 3.16
CA GLU A 303 13.57 -20.33 4.04
C GLU A 303 13.73 -18.93 4.66
N GLU A 304 12.85 -18.00 4.31
CA GLU A 304 12.81 -16.64 4.87
C GLU A 304 11.39 -16.31 5.37
N LEU A 305 11.31 -15.76 6.58
CA LEU A 305 10.09 -15.27 7.23
C LEU A 305 10.21 -13.76 7.47
N SER A 306 9.19 -13.01 7.10
CA SER A 306 9.03 -11.60 7.43
C SER A 306 7.89 -11.38 8.43
N LEU A 307 8.19 -10.75 9.57
CA LEU A 307 7.21 -10.33 10.56
C LEU A 307 6.72 -8.91 10.20
N LEU A 308 5.58 -8.83 9.51
CA LEU A 308 5.06 -7.61 8.91
C LEU A 308 4.29 -6.76 9.92
N SER A 309 4.61 -5.47 9.99
CA SER A 309 3.81 -4.43 10.63
C SER A 309 4.32 -3.04 10.25
N LEU A 310 3.63 -1.97 10.70
CA LEU A 310 4.12 -0.59 10.57
C LEU A 310 5.28 -0.26 11.54
N SER A 311 5.41 -1.00 12.64
CA SER A 311 6.50 -0.83 13.62
C SER A 311 6.71 -2.13 14.42
N SER A 312 7.44 -3.07 13.84
CA SER A 312 7.48 -4.46 14.33
C SER A 312 8.15 -4.60 15.71
N LEU A 313 9.15 -3.77 16.03
CA LEU A 313 9.79 -3.80 17.35
C LEU A 313 8.95 -3.12 18.44
N ASP A 314 7.87 -2.43 18.07
CA ASP A 314 6.91 -1.87 19.03
C ASP A 314 5.85 -2.89 19.49
N HIS A 315 5.81 -4.09 18.89
CA HIS A 315 4.91 -5.15 19.31
C HIS A 315 5.24 -5.60 20.75
N SER A 316 4.23 -5.63 21.63
CA SER A 316 4.44 -5.89 23.06
C SER A 316 5.13 -7.22 23.34
N GLN A 317 4.78 -8.27 22.61
CA GLN A 317 5.33 -9.62 22.76
C GLN A 317 6.47 -9.93 21.75
N ILE A 318 7.14 -8.95 21.15
CA ILE A 318 8.16 -9.23 20.10
C ILE A 318 9.31 -10.13 20.61
N GLY A 319 9.72 -9.96 21.87
CA GLY A 319 10.74 -10.81 22.50
C GLY A 319 10.30 -12.27 22.59
N GLU A 320 9.08 -12.50 23.06
CA GLU A 320 8.46 -13.82 23.17
C GLU A 320 8.26 -14.49 21.80
N ILE A 321 7.77 -13.74 20.83
CA ILE A 321 7.60 -14.22 19.44
C ILE A 321 8.93 -14.75 18.90
N VAL A 322 10.00 -13.97 19.02
CA VAL A 322 11.32 -14.36 18.52
C VAL A 322 11.85 -15.57 19.32
N GLU A 323 11.75 -15.57 20.65
CA GLU A 323 12.21 -16.69 21.49
C GLU A 323 11.46 -18.00 21.15
N LYS A 324 10.16 -17.96 20.92
CA LYS A 324 9.37 -19.14 20.51
C LYS A 324 9.69 -19.62 19.09
N LEU A 325 10.03 -18.72 18.17
CA LEU A 325 10.37 -19.08 16.79
C LEU A 325 11.79 -19.59 16.62
N LEU A 326 12.73 -19.25 17.51
CA LEU A 326 14.15 -19.60 17.36
C LEU A 326 14.42 -21.10 17.23
N PRO A 327 13.85 -22.01 18.06
CA PRO A 327 14.08 -23.44 17.91
C PRO A 327 13.67 -23.94 16.52
N TYR A 328 12.47 -23.57 16.10
CA TYR A 328 11.96 -23.91 14.78
C TYR A 328 12.81 -23.33 13.65
N ALA A 329 13.24 -22.07 13.79
CA ALA A 329 14.08 -21.39 12.81
C ALA A 329 15.46 -22.06 12.66
N ARG A 330 16.07 -22.54 13.76
CA ARG A 330 17.33 -23.29 13.72
C ARG A 330 17.18 -24.66 13.05
N ASP A 331 16.13 -25.41 13.41
CA ASP A 331 15.88 -26.74 12.86
C ASP A 331 15.59 -26.72 11.36
N HIS A 332 14.97 -25.64 10.85
CA HIS A 332 14.58 -25.49 9.46
C HIS A 332 15.47 -24.49 8.67
N MET A 333 16.54 -23.98 9.28
CA MET A 333 17.41 -22.91 8.71
C MET A 333 16.63 -21.68 8.23
N LEU A 334 15.51 -21.35 8.90
CA LEU A 334 14.59 -20.28 8.55
C LEU A 334 15.15 -18.92 8.99
N SER A 335 15.46 -18.05 8.05
CA SER A 335 15.85 -16.66 8.32
C SER A 335 14.65 -15.83 8.75
N ILE A 336 14.76 -15.09 9.86
CA ILE A 336 13.71 -14.18 10.35
C ILE A 336 14.10 -12.75 10.03
N SER A 337 13.18 -12.00 9.39
CA SER A 337 13.33 -10.60 9.04
C SER A 337 12.28 -9.75 9.76
N ILE A 338 12.72 -8.59 10.29
CA ILE A 338 11.86 -7.58 10.92
C ILE A 338 12.04 -6.26 10.14
N PRO A 339 11.22 -6.03 9.10
CA PRO A 339 11.47 -4.95 8.13
C PRO A 339 11.27 -3.54 8.68
N SER A 340 10.31 -3.33 9.57
CA SER A 340 9.92 -2.00 10.07
C SER A 340 10.53 -1.72 11.44
N THR A 341 11.84 -1.43 11.46
CA THR A 341 12.61 -1.24 12.70
C THR A 341 12.82 0.24 13.00
N ARG A 342 12.28 0.72 14.12
CA ARG A 342 12.60 2.05 14.66
C ARG A 342 13.92 2.00 15.44
N VAL A 343 14.67 3.08 15.38
CA VAL A 343 15.97 3.22 16.05
C VAL A 343 15.84 3.10 17.57
N ASP A 344 14.85 3.79 18.14
CA ASP A 344 14.59 3.85 19.59
C ASP A 344 14.01 2.55 20.17
N ALA A 345 13.34 1.73 19.34
CA ALA A 345 12.79 0.44 19.74
C ALA A 345 13.79 -0.73 19.56
N PHE A 346 15.03 -0.45 19.11
CA PHE A 346 16.00 -1.50 18.81
C PHE A 346 16.45 -2.27 20.06
N ASN A 347 16.07 -3.55 20.13
CA ASN A 347 16.44 -4.47 21.19
C ASN A 347 17.59 -5.37 20.73
N VAL A 348 18.76 -5.23 21.39
CA VAL A 348 19.98 -5.98 21.05
C VAL A 348 19.78 -7.50 21.21
N LYS A 349 19.04 -7.95 22.24
CA LYS A 349 18.77 -9.39 22.47
C LYS A 349 17.95 -9.98 21.32
N VAL A 350 16.86 -9.28 20.92
CA VAL A 350 16.02 -9.69 19.78
C VAL A 350 16.85 -9.71 18.49
N ALA A 351 17.62 -8.67 18.24
CA ALA A 351 18.48 -8.59 17.07
C ALA A 351 19.57 -9.66 17.05
N SER A 352 20.23 -9.94 18.18
CA SER A 352 21.25 -10.99 18.29
C SER A 352 20.66 -12.38 18.03
N ASN A 353 19.49 -12.67 18.58
CA ASN A 353 18.77 -13.91 18.35
C ASN A 353 18.49 -14.15 16.85
N ILE A 354 17.99 -13.12 16.17
CA ILE A 354 17.74 -13.18 14.72
C ILE A 354 19.03 -13.36 13.92
N ALA A 355 20.10 -12.67 14.34
CA ALA A 355 21.40 -12.74 13.67
C ALA A 355 22.10 -14.10 13.78
N GLU A 356 21.71 -14.95 14.72
CA GLU A 356 22.28 -16.31 14.89
C GLU A 356 21.98 -17.20 13.68
N VAL A 357 20.80 -17.06 13.06
CA VAL A 357 20.42 -17.91 11.92
C VAL A 357 20.97 -17.34 10.62
N ARG A 358 20.67 -16.08 10.31
CA ARG A 358 21.18 -15.39 9.10
C ARG A 358 21.15 -13.87 9.29
N LYS A 359 22.25 -13.18 8.97
CA LYS A 359 22.32 -11.72 9.00
C LYS A 359 21.82 -11.13 7.68
N THR A 360 20.71 -10.40 7.74
CA THR A 360 20.21 -9.55 6.65
C THR A 360 20.68 -8.12 6.84
N GLY A 361 20.51 -7.25 5.86
CA GLY A 361 20.76 -5.80 6.03
C GLY A 361 19.74 -5.19 7.00
N LEU A 362 20.17 -4.22 7.81
CA LEU A 362 19.27 -3.44 8.67
C LEU A 362 18.96 -2.09 8.04
N THR A 363 17.73 -1.63 8.27
CA THR A 363 17.27 -0.33 7.80
C THR A 363 16.75 0.49 8.98
N PHE A 364 17.24 1.72 9.09
CA PHE A 364 16.75 2.70 10.05
C PHE A 364 16.17 3.91 9.33
N ALA A 365 15.15 4.51 9.92
CA ALA A 365 14.47 5.68 9.40
C ALA A 365 14.57 6.87 10.37
N PRO A 366 15.69 7.62 10.40
CA PRO A 366 15.77 8.87 11.14
C PRO A 366 14.80 9.92 10.61
N GLU A 367 14.45 9.86 9.33
CA GLU A 367 13.57 10.71 8.53
C GLU A 367 14.16 12.11 8.28
N ALA A 368 14.76 12.78 9.26
CA ALA A 368 15.36 14.09 9.11
C ALA A 368 16.78 14.17 9.69
N GLY A 369 17.60 15.06 9.17
CA GLY A 369 18.99 15.25 9.61
C GLY A 369 19.11 15.96 10.94
N SER A 370 18.39 17.08 11.11
CA SER A 370 18.46 17.89 12.33
C SER A 370 17.55 17.36 13.44
N GLN A 371 17.96 17.53 14.70
CA GLN A 371 17.12 17.20 15.85
C GLN A 371 15.84 18.03 15.84
N LYS A 372 15.96 19.35 15.56
CA LYS A 372 14.82 20.25 15.42
C LYS A 372 13.75 19.67 14.50
N MET A 373 14.15 19.18 13.31
CA MET A 373 13.21 18.64 12.34
C MET A 373 12.65 17.29 12.78
N ARG A 374 13.45 16.40 13.39
CA ARG A 374 12.95 15.13 13.94
C ARG A 374 11.90 15.34 15.03
N ASP A 375 12.09 16.34 15.89
CA ASP A 375 11.13 16.69 16.92
C ASP A 375 9.86 17.30 16.29
N ALA A 376 10.02 18.21 15.32
CA ALA A 376 8.90 18.82 14.62
C ALA A 376 8.01 17.80 13.88
N ILE A 377 8.59 16.81 13.21
CA ILE A 377 7.81 15.74 12.54
C ILE A 377 7.29 14.66 13.51
N ASN A 378 7.48 14.86 14.80
CA ASN A 378 7.11 13.94 15.88
C ASN A 378 7.73 12.52 15.74
N LYS A 379 8.98 12.47 15.25
CA LYS A 379 9.70 11.19 15.14
C LYS A 379 10.23 10.71 16.49
N GLN A 380 10.51 11.65 17.42
CA GLN A 380 10.94 11.40 18.80
C GLN A 380 12.17 10.44 18.88
N ILE A 381 13.15 10.66 18.01
CA ILE A 381 14.42 9.93 17.98
C ILE A 381 15.54 10.95 18.16
N THR A 382 16.36 10.79 19.19
CA THR A 382 17.49 11.69 19.44
C THR A 382 18.68 11.34 18.53
N HIS A 383 19.58 12.30 18.36
CA HIS A 383 20.84 12.07 17.66
C HIS A 383 21.66 10.96 18.35
N GLU A 384 21.66 10.96 19.68
CA GLU A 384 22.35 9.96 20.48
C GLU A 384 21.77 8.56 20.30
N ASP A 385 20.44 8.42 20.22
CA ASP A 385 19.78 7.14 19.93
C ASP A 385 20.25 6.54 18.60
N ILE A 386 20.38 7.36 17.56
CA ILE A 386 20.82 6.92 16.24
C ILE A 386 22.25 6.38 16.30
N ILE A 387 23.17 7.16 16.91
CA ILE A 387 24.58 6.77 16.98
C ILE A 387 24.79 5.57 17.91
N ASN A 388 24.13 5.54 19.08
CA ASN A 388 24.22 4.42 20.01
C ASN A 388 23.65 3.14 19.43
N THR A 389 22.53 3.22 18.72
CA THR A 389 21.95 2.06 18.05
C THR A 389 22.84 1.58 16.91
N ALA A 390 23.41 2.49 16.12
CA ALA A 390 24.39 2.13 15.08
C ALA A 390 25.61 1.39 15.68
N LYS A 391 26.15 1.85 16.82
CA LYS A 391 27.24 1.15 17.56
C LYS A 391 26.82 -0.24 18.02
N LYS A 392 25.64 -0.37 18.63
CA LYS A 392 25.09 -1.66 19.09
C LYS A 392 24.93 -2.64 17.93
N VAL A 393 24.36 -2.19 16.80
CA VAL A 393 24.20 -2.98 15.57
C VAL A 393 25.57 -3.44 15.03
N LYS A 394 26.53 -2.54 14.97
CA LYS A 394 27.88 -2.87 14.51
C LYS A 394 28.58 -3.89 15.42
N SER A 395 28.50 -3.72 16.74
CA SER A 395 29.08 -4.65 17.71
C SER A 395 28.40 -6.04 17.68
N ALA A 396 27.11 -6.11 17.32
CA ALA A 396 26.40 -7.36 17.08
C ALA A 396 26.73 -8.00 15.70
N GLY A 397 27.66 -7.38 14.93
CA GLY A 397 28.28 -7.97 13.74
C GLY A 397 27.63 -7.62 12.41
N TRP A 398 26.65 -6.71 12.37
CA TRP A 398 26.13 -6.21 11.09
C TRP A 398 27.17 -5.34 10.37
N GLN A 399 27.29 -5.56 9.05
CA GLN A 399 28.23 -4.83 8.21
C GLN A 399 27.56 -3.83 7.26
N ARG A 400 26.25 -4.01 7.04
CA ARG A 400 25.43 -3.19 6.12
C ARG A 400 24.34 -2.47 6.89
N LEU A 401 24.20 -1.16 6.63
CA LEU A 401 23.15 -0.34 7.21
C LEU A 401 22.56 0.58 6.14
N LYS A 402 21.24 0.65 6.07
CA LYS A 402 20.50 1.59 5.23
C LYS A 402 19.80 2.63 6.09
N LEU A 403 19.88 3.89 5.71
CA LEU A 403 19.20 5.00 6.36
C LEU A 403 18.17 5.60 5.42
N TYR A 404 16.97 5.89 5.94
CA TYR A 404 15.93 6.62 5.21
C TYR A 404 15.78 8.03 5.73
N PHE A 405 15.72 8.97 4.79
CA PHE A 405 15.47 10.39 5.05
C PHE A 405 14.38 10.90 4.11
N MET A 406 13.66 11.90 4.59
CA MET A 406 12.77 12.75 3.80
C MET A 406 13.26 14.18 3.82
N VAL A 407 12.95 14.93 2.78
CA VAL A 407 13.24 16.36 2.61
C VAL A 407 12.03 17.05 1.99
N GLY A 408 11.94 18.36 2.12
CA GLY A 408 10.80 19.15 1.63
C GLY A 408 9.72 19.38 2.69
N PHE A 409 10.08 19.26 3.96
CA PHE A 409 9.19 19.63 5.06
C PHE A 409 8.92 21.15 5.04
N PRO A 410 7.74 21.60 5.52
CA PRO A 410 7.54 23.02 5.76
C PRO A 410 8.65 23.59 6.66
N ASP A 411 9.10 24.82 6.37
CA ASP A 411 10.14 25.54 7.12
C ASP A 411 11.50 24.79 7.22
N GLU A 412 11.74 23.78 6.37
CA GLU A 412 13.03 23.09 6.26
C GLU A 412 14.07 24.03 5.63
N THR A 413 15.24 24.12 6.25
CA THR A 413 16.35 24.96 5.79
C THR A 413 17.45 24.12 5.10
N GLU A 414 18.32 24.76 4.33
CA GLU A 414 19.51 24.10 3.76
C GLU A 414 20.41 23.48 4.84
N GLU A 415 20.42 24.08 6.04
CA GLU A 415 21.17 23.51 7.17
C GLU A 415 20.55 22.22 7.68
N ASP A 416 19.22 22.12 7.74
CA ASP A 416 18.53 20.86 8.11
C ASP A 416 18.89 19.74 7.14
N ILE A 417 18.96 20.04 5.82
CA ILE A 417 19.39 19.09 4.79
C ILE A 417 20.87 18.74 4.95
N ARG A 418 21.75 19.73 5.22
CA ARG A 418 23.18 19.50 5.44
C ARG A 418 23.43 18.55 6.61
N GLN A 419 22.63 18.65 7.67
CA GLN A 419 22.71 17.77 8.83
C GLN A 419 22.38 16.31 8.50
N ILE A 420 21.66 16.00 7.41
CA ILE A 420 21.56 14.63 6.90
C ILE A 420 22.96 14.11 6.54
N GLY A 421 23.72 14.90 5.81
CA GLY A 421 25.10 14.56 5.41
C GLY A 421 26.04 14.37 6.61
N GLU A 422 25.98 15.27 7.61
CA GLU A 422 26.79 15.12 8.83
C GLU A 422 26.42 13.87 9.62
N LEU A 423 25.13 13.54 9.76
CA LEU A 423 24.68 12.32 10.39
C LEU A 423 25.17 11.06 9.66
N ILE A 424 25.12 11.04 8.33
CA ILE A 424 25.68 9.96 7.51
C ILE A 424 27.17 9.78 7.78
N LYS A 425 27.93 10.88 7.82
CA LYS A 425 29.37 10.90 8.10
C LYS A 425 29.69 10.37 9.51
N GLU A 426 28.88 10.71 10.51
CA GLU A 426 29.04 10.20 11.87
C GLU A 426 28.72 8.70 11.97
N VAL A 427 27.63 8.24 11.35
CA VAL A 427 27.29 6.81 11.29
C VAL A 427 28.39 6.02 10.55
N LYS A 428 29.01 6.59 9.49
CA LYS A 428 30.13 5.93 8.80
C LYS A 428 31.34 5.72 9.71
N LYS A 429 31.61 6.64 10.62
CA LYS A 429 32.72 6.49 11.60
C LYS A 429 32.54 5.31 12.56
N VAL A 430 31.31 4.80 12.73
CA VAL A 430 31.06 3.59 13.49
C VAL A 430 31.68 2.34 12.83
N GLY A 431 31.99 2.40 11.53
CA GLY A 431 32.76 1.36 10.82
C GLY A 431 31.92 0.41 9.97
N PHE A 432 30.73 0.78 9.51
CA PHE A 432 29.98 -0.02 8.54
C PHE A 432 30.73 -0.12 7.21
N PHE A 433 30.80 -1.35 6.68
CA PHE A 433 31.40 -1.62 5.38
C PHE A 433 30.56 -0.98 4.27
N ASP A 434 29.26 -1.27 4.28
CA ASP A 434 28.30 -0.76 3.32
C ASP A 434 27.26 0.12 4.06
N LEU A 435 27.26 1.41 3.73
CA LEU A 435 26.30 2.39 4.25
C LEU A 435 25.57 3.03 3.08
N THR A 436 24.26 2.90 3.05
CA THR A 436 23.41 3.50 2.04
C THR A 436 22.44 4.48 2.72
N ALA A 437 22.22 5.64 2.12
CA ALA A 437 21.17 6.57 2.52
C ALA A 437 20.20 6.79 1.35
N SER A 438 18.91 6.59 1.59
CA SER A 438 17.84 6.98 0.65
C SER A 438 17.20 8.27 1.12
N VAL A 439 17.13 9.26 0.22
CA VAL A 439 16.55 10.58 0.48
C VAL A 439 15.38 10.81 -0.46
N ASN A 440 14.17 10.91 0.08
CA ASN A 440 12.94 11.04 -0.68
C ASN A 440 12.28 12.40 -0.43
N MET A 441 11.57 12.92 -1.43
CA MET A 441 10.77 14.12 -1.28
C MET A 441 9.50 13.81 -0.50
N LEU A 442 9.15 14.67 0.46
CA LEU A 442 7.88 14.61 1.18
C LEU A 442 6.71 14.79 0.22
N ILE A 443 5.74 13.89 0.32
CA ILE A 443 4.45 14.02 -0.33
C ILE A 443 3.40 14.30 0.75
N PRO A 444 2.74 15.46 0.71
CA PRO A 444 1.70 15.81 1.67
C PRO A 444 0.44 14.97 1.45
N LYS A 445 0.43 13.75 1.99
CA LYS A 445 -0.67 12.79 1.78
C LYS A 445 -1.95 13.20 2.52
N PRO A 446 -3.13 12.99 1.92
CA PRO A 446 -4.42 13.02 2.60
C PRO A 446 -4.43 12.20 3.90
N HIS A 447 -5.31 12.56 4.82
CA HIS A 447 -5.45 11.91 6.14
C HIS A 447 -4.17 11.88 6.98
N SER A 448 -3.19 12.74 6.70
CA SER A 448 -2.04 13.01 7.57
C SER A 448 -2.03 14.46 8.04
N ALA A 449 -1.24 14.78 9.09
CA ALA A 449 -1.12 16.17 9.51
C ALA A 449 -0.55 17.07 8.40
N PHE A 450 0.27 16.50 7.52
CA PHE A 450 0.83 17.26 6.39
C PHE A 450 -0.09 17.39 5.19
N GLN A 451 -1.35 16.92 5.24
CA GLN A 451 -2.33 17.25 4.19
C GLN A 451 -2.51 18.76 3.99
N PHE A 452 -2.17 19.58 4.99
CA PHE A 452 -2.21 21.04 4.92
C PHE A 452 -0.93 21.66 4.33
N ALA A 453 0.16 20.89 4.22
CA ALA A 453 1.44 21.37 3.74
C ALA A 453 1.44 21.60 2.23
N GLN A 454 2.35 22.45 1.75
CA GLN A 454 2.61 22.63 0.34
C GLN A 454 3.41 21.46 -0.23
N LEU A 455 3.05 21.01 -1.43
CA LEU A 455 3.86 20.09 -2.23
C LEU A 455 5.04 20.84 -2.84
N GLN A 456 6.26 20.36 -2.61
CA GLN A 456 7.46 20.96 -3.19
C GLN A 456 7.55 20.73 -4.71
N PRO A 457 8.04 21.70 -5.48
CA PRO A 457 8.27 21.49 -6.90
C PRO A 457 9.47 20.55 -7.14
N PRO A 458 9.56 19.89 -8.32
CA PRO A 458 10.63 18.93 -8.61
C PRO A 458 12.05 19.49 -8.50
N GLU A 459 12.21 20.80 -8.79
CA GLU A 459 13.48 21.52 -8.73
C GLU A 459 14.10 21.53 -7.34
N TYR A 460 13.28 21.40 -6.29
CA TYR A 460 13.74 21.30 -4.91
C TYR A 460 14.78 20.17 -4.73
N MET A 461 14.58 19.05 -5.39
CA MET A 461 15.51 17.91 -5.31
C MET A 461 16.88 18.18 -5.96
N GLN A 462 16.99 19.19 -6.83
CA GLN A 462 18.29 19.62 -7.39
C GLN A 462 19.11 20.33 -6.29
N THR A 463 18.48 21.17 -5.47
CA THR A 463 19.11 21.81 -4.30
C THR A 463 19.58 20.74 -3.31
N VAL A 464 18.75 19.74 -3.00
CA VAL A 464 19.11 18.61 -2.13
C VAL A 464 20.35 17.87 -2.66
N ARG A 465 20.37 17.55 -3.96
CA ARG A 465 21.53 16.90 -4.60
C ARG A 465 22.82 17.72 -4.49
N LYS A 466 22.72 19.04 -4.62
CA LYS A 466 23.85 19.96 -4.49
C LYS A 466 24.40 19.97 -3.06
N ILE A 467 23.52 20.05 -2.06
CA ILE A 467 23.89 20.09 -0.63
C ILE A 467 24.50 18.76 -0.19
N LEU A 468 23.92 17.63 -0.59
CA LEU A 468 24.36 16.29 -0.16
C LEU A 468 25.50 15.72 -1.03
N GLY A 469 25.83 16.35 -2.15
CA GLY A 469 26.91 15.92 -3.05
C GLY A 469 28.26 15.65 -2.35
N PRO A 470 28.76 16.54 -1.49
CA PRO A 470 30.03 16.34 -0.76
C PRO A 470 30.08 15.11 0.15
N TYR A 471 28.92 14.61 0.59
CA TYR A 471 28.83 13.49 1.52
C TYR A 471 28.81 12.10 0.84
N ARG A 472 28.78 12.04 -0.49
CA ARG A 472 28.82 10.76 -1.25
C ARG A 472 30.09 9.96 -1.04
N ASN A 473 31.15 10.58 -0.55
CA ASN A 473 32.38 9.87 -0.17
C ASN A 473 32.23 9.01 1.11
N PHE A 474 31.18 9.23 1.90
CA PHE A 474 30.93 8.51 3.16
C PHE A 474 29.91 7.37 3.01
N ALA A 475 28.98 7.48 2.07
CA ALA A 475 27.94 6.50 1.82
C ALA A 475 27.44 6.58 0.38
N LYS A 476 26.78 5.51 -0.10
CA LYS A 476 25.95 5.58 -1.27
C LYS A 476 24.70 6.41 -0.92
N ILE A 477 24.48 7.55 -1.56
CA ILE A 477 23.32 8.41 -1.34
C ILE A 477 22.42 8.35 -2.57
N ASP A 478 21.30 7.64 -2.43
CA ASP A 478 20.26 7.53 -3.44
C ASP A 478 19.21 8.63 -3.19
N ILE A 479 19.13 9.60 -4.07
CA ILE A 479 18.19 10.73 -3.97
C ILE A 479 17.11 10.52 -5.01
N SER A 480 15.85 10.42 -4.56
CA SER A 480 14.69 10.18 -5.42
C SER A 480 14.52 11.25 -6.50
N ASP A 481 13.79 10.89 -7.55
CA ASP A 481 13.38 11.84 -8.57
C ASP A 481 12.18 12.65 -8.08
N GLY A 482 12.39 13.94 -7.84
CA GLY A 482 11.32 14.86 -7.45
C GLY A 482 10.14 14.91 -8.42
N LYS A 483 10.38 14.57 -9.69
CA LYS A 483 9.35 14.54 -10.74
C LYS A 483 8.27 13.50 -10.46
N LYS A 484 8.66 12.26 -10.11
CA LYS A 484 7.70 11.22 -9.72
C LYS A 484 6.91 11.62 -8.48
N SER A 485 7.60 12.09 -7.44
CA SER A 485 6.97 12.53 -6.18
C SER A 485 5.99 13.68 -6.40
N PHE A 486 6.30 14.59 -7.34
CA PHE A 486 5.41 15.69 -7.68
C PHE A 486 4.12 15.21 -8.34
N ILE A 487 4.21 14.31 -9.34
CA ILE A 487 3.03 13.70 -9.98
C ILE A 487 2.20 12.92 -8.96
N GLU A 488 2.84 12.08 -8.14
CA GLU A 488 2.18 11.34 -7.07
C GLU A 488 1.44 12.28 -6.11
N GLY A 489 2.08 13.40 -5.72
CA GLY A 489 1.48 14.40 -4.85
C GLY A 489 0.23 15.04 -5.45
N ILE A 490 0.24 15.37 -6.74
CA ILE A 490 -0.93 15.91 -7.46
C ILE A 490 -2.05 14.86 -7.50
N LEU A 491 -1.73 13.62 -7.88
CA LEU A 491 -2.72 12.54 -7.98
C LEU A 491 -3.33 12.21 -6.62
N SER A 492 -2.54 12.18 -5.55
CA SER A 492 -3.05 11.87 -4.21
C SER A 492 -3.97 12.96 -3.62
N ARG A 493 -3.84 14.20 -4.09
CA ARG A 493 -4.60 15.38 -3.60
C ARG A 493 -5.65 15.87 -4.59
N GLY A 494 -5.78 15.16 -5.71
CA GLY A 494 -6.63 15.52 -6.81
C GLY A 494 -8.12 15.29 -6.56
N ASP A 495 -8.93 15.83 -7.45
CA ASP A 495 -10.38 15.63 -7.51
C ASP A 495 -10.79 14.92 -8.82
N ARG A 496 -12.09 14.73 -9.05
CA ARG A 496 -12.64 14.03 -10.23
C ARG A 496 -12.21 14.62 -11.57
N LYS A 497 -11.83 15.90 -11.62
CA LYS A 497 -11.37 16.54 -12.86
C LYS A 497 -10.10 15.91 -13.40
N LEU A 498 -9.28 15.29 -12.52
CA LEU A 498 -8.08 14.61 -12.96
C LEU A 498 -8.35 13.28 -13.67
N PHE A 499 -9.56 12.71 -13.60
CA PHE A 499 -9.88 11.48 -14.31
C PHE A 499 -9.61 11.58 -15.81
N SER A 500 -10.08 12.64 -16.45
CA SER A 500 -9.83 12.88 -17.88
C SER A 500 -8.35 13.06 -18.23
N VAL A 501 -7.56 13.60 -17.30
CA VAL A 501 -6.10 13.73 -17.45
C VAL A 501 -5.46 12.34 -17.40
N ILE A 502 -5.87 11.51 -16.45
CA ILE A 502 -5.39 10.12 -16.31
C ILE A 502 -5.79 9.29 -17.54
N GLU A 503 -6.99 9.47 -18.08
CA GLU A 503 -7.41 8.83 -19.35
C GLU A 503 -6.54 9.23 -20.53
N LYS A 504 -6.18 10.50 -20.67
CA LYS A 504 -5.24 10.94 -21.69
C LYS A 504 -3.84 10.37 -21.45
N ALA A 505 -3.40 10.34 -20.19
CA ALA A 505 -2.08 9.84 -19.81
C ALA A 505 -1.90 8.35 -20.16
N TYR A 506 -2.88 7.49 -19.85
CA TYR A 506 -2.74 6.06 -20.13
C TYR A 506 -2.70 5.75 -21.63
N LYS A 507 -3.39 6.53 -22.46
CA LYS A 507 -3.34 6.41 -23.92
C LYS A 507 -1.97 6.76 -24.49
N MET A 508 -1.19 7.58 -23.78
CA MET A 508 0.20 7.93 -24.13
C MET A 508 1.23 6.95 -23.54
N GLY A 509 0.82 6.10 -22.58
CA GLY A 509 1.65 5.12 -21.92
C GLY A 509 1.20 4.84 -20.49
N TYR A 510 1.49 3.67 -20.00
CA TYR A 510 1.18 3.16 -18.66
C TYR A 510 2.47 2.60 -18.03
N TYR A 511 2.42 2.04 -16.82
CA TYR A 511 3.59 1.66 -16.01
C TYR A 511 4.40 2.86 -15.51
N ASP A 512 3.71 3.95 -15.13
CA ASP A 512 4.38 5.17 -14.62
C ASP A 512 5.18 4.94 -13.32
N GLU A 513 4.91 3.89 -12.57
CA GLU A 513 5.71 3.46 -11.42
C GLU A 513 7.08 2.90 -11.82
N TRP A 514 7.24 2.37 -13.04
CA TRP A 514 8.50 1.85 -13.54
C TRP A 514 9.33 2.95 -14.20
N GLY A 515 10.60 3.08 -13.75
CA GLY A 515 11.47 4.18 -14.19
C GLY A 515 11.70 4.25 -15.71
N GLU A 516 11.67 3.11 -16.39
CA GLU A 516 11.88 3.00 -17.84
C GLU A 516 10.66 3.43 -18.67
N TYR A 517 9.45 3.40 -18.07
CA TYR A 517 8.19 3.81 -18.71
C TYR A 517 7.69 5.17 -18.25
N PHE A 518 8.23 5.69 -17.14
CA PHE A 518 7.82 6.99 -16.61
C PHE A 518 8.27 8.14 -17.51
N SER A 519 7.35 8.97 -17.94
CA SER A 519 7.64 10.22 -18.66
C SER A 519 7.07 11.42 -17.92
N TYR A 520 7.96 12.24 -17.38
CA TYR A 520 7.55 13.50 -16.74
C TYR A 520 6.96 14.48 -17.75
N GLU A 521 7.53 14.57 -18.97
CA GLU A 521 7.06 15.44 -20.05
C GLU A 521 5.60 15.14 -20.43
N LYS A 522 5.24 13.83 -20.48
CA LYS A 522 3.84 13.41 -20.67
C LYS A 522 2.90 14.07 -19.67
N TRP A 523 3.22 13.96 -18.39
CA TRP A 523 2.40 14.50 -17.31
C TRP A 523 2.44 16.03 -17.26
N GLU A 524 3.60 16.66 -17.45
CA GLU A 524 3.75 18.12 -17.49
C GLU A 524 2.89 18.76 -18.58
N ASN A 525 2.88 18.17 -19.78
CA ASN A 525 2.05 18.63 -20.89
C ASN A 525 0.55 18.51 -20.57
N LEU A 526 0.11 17.40 -20.00
CA LEU A 526 -1.28 17.20 -19.63
C LEU A 526 -1.72 18.12 -18.48
N PHE A 527 -0.86 18.33 -17.51
CA PHE A 527 -1.14 19.22 -16.39
C PHE A 527 -1.12 20.71 -16.77
N SER A 528 -0.52 21.09 -17.90
CA SER A 528 -0.59 22.46 -18.39
C SER A 528 -2.03 22.89 -18.75
N GLU A 529 -2.93 21.91 -18.98
CA GLU A 529 -4.36 22.15 -19.25
C GLU A 529 -5.20 22.30 -17.97
N VAL A 530 -4.61 22.13 -16.78
CA VAL A 530 -5.31 22.09 -15.49
C VAL A 530 -4.73 23.13 -14.52
N ASP A 531 -5.57 23.81 -13.76
CA ASP A 531 -5.13 24.64 -12.66
C ASP A 531 -4.64 23.78 -11.48
N LEU A 532 -3.34 23.58 -11.40
CA LEU A 532 -2.70 22.80 -10.35
C LEU A 532 -2.62 23.51 -9.00
N SER A 533 -2.83 24.82 -8.94
CA SER A 533 -2.70 25.60 -7.69
C SER A 533 -3.52 25.01 -6.56
N SER A 534 -4.67 24.45 -6.92
CA SER A 534 -5.61 23.84 -5.99
C SER A 534 -5.18 22.47 -5.44
N TYR A 535 -4.19 21.80 -6.05
CA TYR A 535 -3.66 20.48 -5.61
C TYR A 535 -2.29 20.60 -4.93
N ILE A 536 -1.53 21.65 -5.23
CA ILE A 536 -0.20 21.86 -4.66
C ILE A 536 -0.29 22.34 -3.20
N GLY A 537 -1.29 23.15 -2.83
CA GLY A 537 -1.42 23.76 -1.50
C GLY A 537 -0.49 24.97 -1.33
N PRO A 538 -0.27 25.50 -0.11
CA PRO A 538 -0.75 24.96 1.17
C PRO A 538 -2.26 25.10 1.35
N TYR A 539 -2.80 24.39 2.36
CA TYR A 539 -4.21 24.51 2.72
C TYR A 539 -4.40 25.05 4.14
N GLU A 540 -5.49 25.78 4.32
CA GLU A 540 -5.96 26.24 5.62
C GLU A 540 -7.02 25.29 6.20
N PHE A 541 -7.31 25.44 7.50
CA PHE A 541 -8.28 24.58 8.18
C PHE A 541 -9.65 24.56 7.50
N ASP A 542 -10.14 25.72 7.03
CA ASP A 542 -11.47 25.84 6.42
C ASP A 542 -11.54 25.36 4.97
N ASN A 543 -10.42 24.94 4.36
CA ASN A 543 -10.46 24.40 3.01
C ASN A 543 -11.22 23.09 2.95
N ASP A 544 -12.01 22.94 1.89
CA ASP A 544 -12.64 21.68 1.53
C ASP A 544 -11.64 20.77 0.81
N PHE A 545 -11.71 19.47 1.09
CA PHE A 545 -10.87 18.49 0.45
C PHE A 545 -11.70 17.48 -0.35
N PRO A 546 -11.19 17.02 -1.50
CA PRO A 546 -11.86 15.98 -2.29
C PRO A 546 -12.08 14.66 -1.55
N TRP A 547 -11.28 14.39 -0.51
CA TRP A 547 -11.35 13.16 0.30
C TRP A 547 -12.15 13.31 1.61
N SER A 548 -12.77 14.47 1.87
CA SER A 548 -13.44 14.73 3.17
C SER A 548 -14.64 13.83 3.45
N HIS A 549 -15.26 13.24 2.43
CA HIS A 549 -16.39 12.32 2.56
C HIS A 549 -15.95 10.88 2.87
N LEU A 550 -14.65 10.56 2.80
CA LEU A 550 -14.08 9.24 3.08
C LEU A 550 -13.49 9.27 4.50
N ASP A 551 -14.17 8.62 5.44
CA ASP A 551 -13.83 8.71 6.84
C ASP A 551 -12.75 7.70 7.24
N SER A 552 -11.55 8.19 7.52
CA SER A 552 -10.48 7.41 8.14
C SER A 552 -10.65 7.23 9.65
N GLY A 553 -11.62 7.90 10.26
CA GLY A 553 -11.84 7.97 11.70
C GLY A 553 -10.98 9.00 12.44
N VAL A 554 -10.07 9.66 11.74
CA VAL A 554 -9.21 10.70 12.34
C VAL A 554 -9.81 12.08 12.10
N ASP A 555 -10.05 12.83 13.17
CA ASP A 555 -10.66 14.15 13.09
C ASP A 555 -9.75 15.15 12.35
N LYS A 556 -10.33 15.93 11.43
CA LYS A 556 -9.65 17.02 10.73
C LYS A 556 -9.04 18.03 11.71
N THR A 557 -9.76 18.33 12.82
CA THR A 557 -9.29 19.23 13.88
C THR A 557 -8.01 18.70 14.54
N PHE A 558 -7.95 17.40 14.81
CA PHE A 558 -6.74 16.78 15.35
C PHE A 558 -5.57 16.88 14.36
N LEU A 559 -5.78 16.58 13.07
CA LEU A 559 -4.73 16.69 12.06
C LEU A 559 -4.23 18.13 11.89
N TRP A 560 -5.14 19.11 11.99
CA TRP A 560 -4.77 20.53 11.97
C TRP A 560 -3.95 20.91 13.20
N GLN A 561 -4.37 20.47 14.38
CA GLN A 561 -3.61 20.73 15.61
C GLN A 561 -2.20 20.12 15.52
N GLU A 562 -2.07 18.92 14.98
CA GLU A 562 -0.77 18.28 14.76
C GLU A 562 0.09 19.07 13.74
N PHE A 563 -0.54 19.68 12.74
CA PHE A 563 0.18 20.57 11.82
C PHE A 563 0.63 21.87 12.52
N GLN A 564 -0.16 22.44 13.45
CA GLN A 564 0.27 23.58 14.26
C GLN A 564 1.35 23.18 15.27
N ASN A 565 1.24 21.98 15.87
CA ASN A 565 2.26 21.43 16.76
C ASN A 565 3.60 21.25 16.02
N PHE A 566 3.58 20.86 14.74
CA PHE A 566 4.77 20.82 13.89
C PHE A 566 5.44 22.20 13.80
N LYS A 567 4.69 23.25 13.47
CA LYS A 567 5.19 24.62 13.36
C LYS A 567 5.75 25.17 14.68
N SER A 568 5.19 24.72 15.79
CA SER A 568 5.57 25.15 17.15
C SER A 568 6.62 24.26 17.82
N GLY A 569 7.04 23.16 17.19
CA GLY A 569 7.97 22.18 17.78
C GLY A 569 7.41 21.44 19.00
N ILE A 570 6.08 21.37 19.15
CA ILE A 570 5.42 20.68 20.28
C ILE A 570 5.30 19.19 19.96
N ALA A 571 5.85 18.33 20.83
CA ALA A 571 5.74 16.89 20.71
C ALA A 571 4.34 16.38 21.12
N THR A 572 3.86 15.35 20.42
CA THR A 572 2.64 14.61 20.77
C THR A 572 3.06 13.23 21.28
N GLN A 573 2.51 12.80 22.41
CA GLN A 573 2.85 11.53 23.05
C GLN A 573 2.45 10.31 22.19
N ASP A 574 3.08 9.17 22.46
CA ASP A 574 2.65 7.87 21.92
C ASP A 574 1.28 7.50 22.50
N CYS A 575 0.39 6.97 21.66
CA CYS A 575 -0.96 6.59 22.05
C CYS A 575 -1.00 5.47 23.12
N ARG A 576 0.10 4.73 23.33
CA ARG A 576 0.26 3.77 24.44
C ARG A 576 0.38 4.46 25.80
N ASN A 577 0.92 5.67 25.82
CA ASN A 577 1.14 6.44 27.05
C ASN A 577 -0.07 7.29 27.44
N GLY A 578 -1.12 7.30 26.62
CA GLY A 578 -2.35 8.04 26.83
C GLY A 578 -3.05 8.42 25.53
N CYS A 579 -4.35 8.57 25.58
CA CYS A 579 -5.15 8.94 24.41
C CYS A 579 -4.78 10.32 23.89
N THR A 580 -4.50 10.42 22.59
CA THR A 580 -4.18 11.68 21.90
C THR A 580 -5.42 12.41 21.35
N LEU A 581 -6.62 11.88 21.59
CA LEU A 581 -7.92 12.43 21.17
C LEU A 581 -8.03 12.60 19.63
N CYS A 582 -7.45 11.66 18.88
CA CYS A 582 -7.48 11.71 17.41
C CYS A 582 -8.86 11.43 16.77
N GLY A 583 -9.85 11.01 17.57
CA GLY A 583 -11.22 10.71 17.11
C GLY A 583 -11.50 9.23 16.89
N VAL A 584 -10.57 8.43 16.39
CA VAL A 584 -10.79 7.05 15.91
C VAL A 584 -11.49 6.17 16.94
N CYS A 585 -10.93 6.05 18.15
CA CYS A 585 -11.46 5.15 19.17
C CYS A 585 -12.88 5.55 19.60
N MET A 586 -13.14 6.84 19.72
CA MET A 586 -14.45 7.37 20.12
C MET A 586 -15.49 7.18 19.02
N SER A 587 -15.14 7.51 17.77
CA SER A 587 -16.08 7.49 16.63
C SER A 587 -16.48 6.07 16.22
N TYR A 588 -15.58 5.11 16.41
CA TYR A 588 -15.79 3.72 15.98
C TYR A 588 -16.06 2.75 17.15
N GLY A 589 -16.02 3.21 18.39
CA GLY A 589 -16.20 2.33 19.55
C GLY A 589 -15.11 1.26 19.68
N VAL A 590 -13.86 1.61 19.31
CA VAL A 590 -12.71 0.69 19.28
C VAL A 590 -11.60 1.18 20.22
N ALA A 591 -10.63 0.33 20.50
CA ALA A 591 -9.46 0.67 21.31
C ALA A 591 -8.19 0.05 20.71
N ASN A 592 -7.02 0.50 21.18
CA ASN A 592 -5.79 -0.22 20.94
C ASN A 592 -5.88 -1.62 21.58
N VAL A 593 -5.53 -2.64 20.81
CA VAL A 593 -5.38 -4.02 21.29
C VAL A 593 -3.88 -4.28 21.40
N ILE A 594 -3.35 -4.10 22.60
CA ILE A 594 -1.97 -4.37 22.99
C ILE A 594 -2.02 -5.57 23.94
N ILE A 595 -1.23 -6.59 23.65
CA ILE A 595 -1.27 -7.85 24.40
C ILE A 595 -0.27 -7.76 25.54
N ASP A 596 -0.72 -7.95 26.78
CA ASP A 596 0.11 -7.93 27.99
C ASP A 596 1.05 -9.14 28.08
#